data_4059604ef97534e89d86ec25c8279900
#
_entry.id   4059604ef97534e89d86ec25c8279900
#
_cell.length_a   1.000
_cell.length_b   1.000
_cell.length_c   1.000
_cell.angle_alpha   90.00
_cell.angle_beta   90.00
_cell.angle_gamma   90.00
#
_symmetry.space_group_name_H-M   'P 1'
#
loop_
_entity.id
_entity.type
_entity.pdbx_description
1 polymer ?
#
loop_
_entity_poly.entity_id
_entity_poly.type
_entity_poly.pdbx_seq_one_letter_code
_entity_poly.pdbx_strand_id
1 'polypeptide(L)'
;MIPKLYESTEMDFKSNGLGSLPDAISCKVTEERNGCYELEMEYPVGGLHYDLIENNRIIYAKPNEASDPQPFDVKEITPSMNKMTATIYAQHVRYRMNGIPVSPFSAQGINDALAGLKQNSLIKHPFTFYTDIVNGSSKFNVGLPGTLGSLLGGTKGSILDTFSGSAGCEYEFDRFVVKLHAHRGTNSGVSIRYAKNLTGCKMESSIESVYTGVLAFWQKEEDGKEQLLSSDIQYIANHSNYPREYIYMLDCSSDFEDTPTVEQLNAKALNYAVNNRIGEPSVSVDVKFIPLWNTEEYKAIAPLERVCLCDTVTVRFDLLGVNVKAIVNKTVYDVLSEKYESISIGSAKSKLGETIKQEVHNQAEAVKKDTISAVQGSIDNAVDKIRGGTNGHVILSVNANGETNELYAYDGDSLETASKVLRLNYEGIAGTDKGVNGKYNVAITTDGQINATRITFGEMDGNLIKAKTLQIGSFDEATENTITSSLSEAVTEWYVSTSPTEP
;
A
#
# COMPACT_ATOMS: atom_id res chain seq x y z
N MET A 1 -23.86 21.41 13.09
CA MET A 1 -22.89 21.78 14.15
C MET A 1 -21.87 22.77 13.57
N ILE A 2 -21.47 23.81 14.34
CA ILE A 2 -20.36 24.69 13.91
C ILE A 2 -19.04 24.03 14.29
N PRO A 3 -18.08 23.85 13.35
CA PRO A 3 -16.77 23.32 13.68
C PRO A 3 -16.00 24.24 14.64
N LYS A 4 -15.14 23.67 15.48
CA LYS A 4 -14.29 24.41 16.41
C LYS A 4 -12.81 24.20 16.10
N LEU A 5 -12.01 25.22 16.30
CA LEU A 5 -10.56 25.20 16.11
C LEU A 5 -9.85 25.02 17.47
N TYR A 6 -8.86 24.14 17.52
CA TYR A 6 -8.05 23.89 18.70
C TYR A 6 -6.55 23.89 18.36
N GLU A 7 -5.73 24.06 19.39
CA GLU A 7 -4.28 23.89 19.28
C GLU A 7 -3.90 22.44 18.99
N SER A 8 -2.76 22.24 18.35
CA SER A 8 -2.24 20.92 17.97
C SER A 8 -2.04 19.95 19.14
N THR A 9 -1.89 20.48 20.35
CA THR A 9 -1.66 19.72 21.59
C THR A 9 -2.93 19.40 22.38
N GLU A 10 -4.10 19.86 21.91
CA GLU A 10 -5.36 19.61 22.61
C GLU A 10 -5.72 18.12 22.61
N MET A 11 -6.20 17.64 23.77
CA MET A 11 -6.51 16.23 23.99
C MET A 11 -7.92 16.01 24.52
N ASP A 12 -8.49 16.98 25.22
CA ASP A 12 -9.75 16.81 25.98
C ASP A 12 -10.97 17.38 25.27
N PHE A 13 -10.79 18.40 24.41
CA PHE A 13 -11.84 19.09 23.63
C PHE A 13 -13.02 19.62 24.46
N LYS A 14 -12.79 19.89 25.75
CA LYS A 14 -13.83 20.40 26.67
C LYS A 14 -13.95 21.91 26.68
N SER A 15 -12.91 22.59 26.26
CA SER A 15 -12.88 24.06 26.15
C SER A 15 -13.53 24.54 24.84
N ASN A 16 -13.59 25.86 24.67
CA ASN A 16 -13.98 26.44 23.38
C ASN A 16 -12.82 26.52 22.37
N GLY A 17 -11.63 26.05 22.75
CA GLY A 17 -10.43 26.07 21.93
C GLY A 17 -10.01 27.49 21.54
N LEU A 18 -9.51 27.64 20.33
CA LEU A 18 -9.15 28.92 19.72
C LEU A 18 -10.38 29.71 19.22
N GLY A 19 -11.51 29.01 19.01
CA GLY A 19 -12.78 29.62 18.60
C GLY A 19 -13.59 28.71 17.71
N SER A 20 -14.80 29.15 17.41
CA SER A 20 -15.68 28.49 16.46
C SER A 20 -15.44 29.03 15.05
N LEU A 21 -15.71 28.23 14.03
CA LEU A 21 -15.57 28.56 12.62
C LEU A 21 -16.96 28.73 11.95
N PRO A 22 -17.71 29.79 12.29
CA PRO A 22 -19.11 29.93 11.87
C PRO A 22 -19.29 30.29 10.40
N ASP A 23 -18.24 30.83 9.77
CA ASP A 23 -18.28 31.31 8.39
C ASP A 23 -17.96 30.19 7.37
N ALA A 24 -17.83 28.94 7.83
CA ALA A 24 -17.62 27.82 6.94
C ALA A 24 -18.72 27.73 5.87
N ILE A 25 -18.32 27.73 4.60
CA ILE A 25 -19.20 27.62 3.43
C ILE A 25 -19.63 26.16 3.24
N SER A 26 -18.68 25.25 3.41
CA SER A 26 -18.90 23.82 3.44
C SER A 26 -17.97 23.16 4.46
N CYS A 27 -18.41 22.07 5.07
CA CYS A 27 -17.58 21.26 5.94
C CYS A 27 -18.08 19.81 5.85
N LYS A 28 -17.28 18.96 5.24
CA LYS A 28 -17.66 17.56 4.96
C LYS A 28 -16.66 16.61 5.60
N VAL A 29 -17.19 15.59 6.24
CA VAL A 29 -16.38 14.49 6.78
C VAL A 29 -16.65 13.24 5.96
N THR A 30 -15.57 12.66 5.45
CA THR A 30 -15.58 11.37 4.76
C THR A 30 -15.03 10.30 5.69
N GLU A 31 -15.80 9.26 5.93
CA GLU A 31 -15.36 8.07 6.68
C GLU A 31 -15.59 6.82 5.85
N GLU A 32 -14.54 6.01 5.67
CA GLU A 32 -14.59 4.71 4.97
C GLU A 32 -14.31 3.56 5.94
N ARG A 33 -15.00 2.47 5.74
CA ARG A 33 -14.80 1.21 6.47
C ARG A 33 -13.34 0.74 6.33
N ASN A 34 -12.61 0.72 7.43
CA ASN A 34 -11.16 0.44 7.48
C ASN A 34 -10.30 1.29 6.53
N GLY A 35 -10.84 2.40 6.05
CA GLY A 35 -10.26 3.26 5.03
C GLY A 35 -10.02 4.70 5.49
N CYS A 36 -10.25 5.69 4.63
CA CYS A 36 -10.01 7.08 4.95
C CYS A 36 -10.94 7.62 6.06
N TYR A 37 -10.46 8.65 6.77
CA TYR A 37 -11.23 9.40 7.76
C TYR A 37 -10.73 10.84 7.74
N GLU A 38 -11.40 11.67 6.96
CA GLU A 38 -10.86 12.97 6.51
C GLU A 38 -11.95 14.03 6.52
N LEU A 39 -11.52 15.29 6.64
CA LEU A 39 -12.39 16.45 6.60
C LEU A 39 -11.92 17.40 5.51
N GLU A 40 -12.87 17.89 4.71
CA GLU A 40 -12.66 18.97 3.76
C GLU A 40 -13.61 20.14 4.11
N MET A 41 -13.07 21.34 4.23
CA MET A 41 -13.82 22.55 4.56
C MET A 41 -13.45 23.68 3.60
N GLU A 42 -14.46 24.40 3.07
CA GLU A 42 -14.27 25.66 2.37
C GLU A 42 -14.58 26.80 3.32
N TYR A 43 -13.62 27.74 3.48
CA TYR A 43 -13.72 28.83 4.43
C TYR A 43 -13.35 30.16 3.76
N PRO A 44 -14.06 31.29 4.04
CA PRO A 44 -13.75 32.60 3.46
C PRO A 44 -12.39 33.13 3.96
N VAL A 45 -11.58 33.67 3.06
CA VAL A 45 -10.39 34.42 3.42
C VAL A 45 -10.83 35.74 4.10
N GLY A 46 -10.48 35.89 5.37
CA GLY A 46 -10.96 37.01 6.19
C GLY A 46 -12.24 36.71 6.98
N GLY A 47 -12.76 35.48 6.95
CA GLY A 47 -13.78 35.01 7.88
C GLY A 47 -13.27 34.98 9.33
N LEU A 48 -14.20 34.85 10.27
CA LEU A 48 -13.88 34.88 11.70
C LEU A 48 -12.87 33.76 12.05
N HIS A 49 -11.76 34.09 12.68
CA HIS A 49 -10.67 33.15 13.04
C HIS A 49 -9.95 32.48 11.85
N TYR A 50 -10.10 33.01 10.62
CA TYR A 50 -9.37 32.46 9.46
C TYR A 50 -7.85 32.52 9.66
N ASP A 51 -7.36 33.63 10.23
CA ASP A 51 -5.95 33.87 10.58
C ASP A 51 -5.38 32.84 11.60
N LEU A 52 -6.28 32.18 12.34
CA LEU A 52 -5.91 31.14 13.28
C LEU A 52 -5.92 29.73 12.65
N ILE A 53 -6.35 29.56 11.40
CA ILE A 53 -6.30 28.25 10.74
C ILE A 53 -4.90 28.02 10.20
N GLU A 54 -4.17 27.10 10.82
CA GLU A 54 -2.79 26.76 10.50
C GLU A 54 -2.59 25.24 10.41
N ASN A 55 -1.56 24.81 9.70
CA ASN A 55 -1.19 23.41 9.64
C ASN A 55 -0.92 22.82 11.04
N ASN A 56 -1.35 21.60 11.25
CA ASN A 56 -1.33 20.86 12.51
C ASN A 56 -2.30 21.38 13.59
N ARG A 57 -3.00 22.49 13.44
CA ARG A 57 -4.13 22.82 14.32
C ARG A 57 -5.27 21.85 14.07
N ILE A 58 -6.16 21.71 15.04
CA ILE A 58 -7.21 20.70 15.05
C ILE A 58 -8.56 21.33 14.75
N ILE A 59 -9.23 20.85 13.72
CA ILE A 59 -10.66 21.13 13.49
C ILE A 59 -11.46 20.03 14.19
N TYR A 60 -12.33 20.40 15.11
CA TYR A 60 -13.21 19.51 15.85
C TYR A 60 -14.61 19.59 15.28
N ALA A 61 -15.05 18.49 14.63
CA ALA A 61 -16.27 18.45 13.85
C ALA A 61 -17.00 17.12 14.03
N LYS A 62 -18.33 17.14 13.89
CA LYS A 62 -19.18 15.96 13.97
C LYS A 62 -19.06 15.12 12.69
N PRO A 63 -18.67 13.83 12.76
CA PRO A 63 -18.43 13.04 11.57
C PRO A 63 -19.67 12.34 11.01
N ASN A 64 -20.70 12.16 11.84
CA ASN A 64 -21.95 11.50 11.53
C ASN A 64 -23.01 11.82 12.59
N GLU A 65 -24.23 11.30 12.44
CA GLU A 65 -25.32 11.60 13.38
C GLU A 65 -25.17 10.90 14.75
N ALA A 66 -24.48 9.76 14.80
CA ALA A 66 -24.40 8.90 15.98
C ALA A 66 -23.19 9.18 16.87
N SER A 67 -22.08 9.61 16.28
CA SER A 67 -20.81 9.80 16.98
C SER A 67 -20.69 11.19 17.59
N ASP A 68 -19.93 11.28 18.66
CA ASP A 68 -19.42 12.55 19.17
C ASP A 68 -18.52 13.23 18.16
N PRO A 69 -18.35 14.56 18.23
CA PRO A 69 -17.40 15.27 17.39
C PRO A 69 -15.99 14.68 17.50
N GLN A 70 -15.26 14.70 16.38
CA GLN A 70 -13.95 14.09 16.22
C GLN A 70 -12.90 15.15 15.85
N PRO A 71 -11.64 14.94 16.25
CA PRO A 71 -10.54 15.85 15.96
C PRO A 71 -9.86 15.51 14.63
N PHE A 72 -9.66 16.56 13.79
CA PHE A 72 -9.00 16.44 12.50
C PHE A 72 -7.82 17.42 12.43
N ASP A 73 -6.60 16.90 12.23
CA ASP A 73 -5.38 17.70 12.04
C ASP A 73 -5.40 18.36 10.66
N VAL A 74 -5.30 19.66 10.60
CA VAL A 74 -5.14 20.43 9.36
C VAL A 74 -3.81 20.04 8.70
N LYS A 75 -3.87 19.58 7.46
CA LYS A 75 -2.72 19.14 6.68
C LYS A 75 -2.42 20.05 5.51
N GLU A 76 -3.46 20.61 4.90
CA GLU A 76 -3.31 21.48 3.75
C GLU A 76 -4.31 22.64 3.82
N ILE A 77 -3.85 23.81 3.43
CA ILE A 77 -4.65 25.02 3.30
C ILE A 77 -4.36 25.61 1.94
N THR A 78 -5.34 25.57 1.03
CA THR A 78 -5.21 26.05 -0.35
C THR A 78 -6.08 27.29 -0.57
N PRO A 79 -5.56 28.52 -0.43
CA PRO A 79 -6.31 29.74 -0.68
C PRO A 79 -6.51 29.98 -2.17
N SER A 80 -7.71 30.45 -2.53
CA SER A 80 -8.10 30.82 -3.90
C SER A 80 -8.43 32.30 -3.97
N MET A 81 -7.61 33.08 -4.68
CA MET A 81 -7.85 34.51 -4.89
C MET A 81 -9.14 34.78 -5.67
N ASN A 82 -9.47 33.93 -6.64
CA ASN A 82 -10.65 34.15 -7.49
C ASN A 82 -11.96 33.99 -6.72
N LYS A 83 -11.99 33.14 -5.70
CA LYS A 83 -13.16 32.85 -4.88
C LYS A 83 -13.14 33.60 -3.55
N MET A 84 -11.99 34.16 -3.14
CA MET A 84 -11.75 34.69 -1.80
C MET A 84 -12.09 33.66 -0.70
N THR A 85 -11.83 32.38 -0.99
CA THR A 85 -12.00 31.25 -0.06
C THR A 85 -10.74 30.41 0.00
N ALA A 86 -10.59 29.63 1.05
CA ALA A 86 -9.55 28.63 1.18
C ALA A 86 -10.20 27.24 1.33
N THR A 87 -9.67 26.27 0.60
CA THR A 87 -9.96 24.86 0.85
C THR A 87 -9.00 24.34 1.92
N ILE A 88 -9.55 23.78 2.97
CA ILE A 88 -8.82 23.24 4.11
C ILE A 88 -9.05 21.73 4.14
N TYR A 89 -7.95 20.97 4.01
CA TYR A 89 -7.96 19.54 4.13
C TYR A 89 -7.36 19.13 5.48
N ALA A 90 -8.08 18.26 6.19
CA ALA A 90 -7.68 17.77 7.50
C ALA A 90 -7.89 16.28 7.65
N GLN A 91 -6.98 15.63 8.36
CA GLN A 91 -7.02 14.19 8.61
C GLN A 91 -7.34 13.90 10.08
N HIS A 92 -8.18 12.89 10.34
CA HIS A 92 -8.46 12.46 11.70
C HIS A 92 -7.17 12.16 12.47
N VAL A 93 -7.11 12.49 13.75
CA VAL A 93 -5.90 12.31 14.58
C VAL A 93 -5.36 10.87 14.57
N ARG A 94 -6.15 9.88 14.18
CA ARG A 94 -5.68 8.49 13.98
C ARG A 94 -4.47 8.39 13.04
N TYR A 95 -4.34 9.29 12.05
CA TYR A 95 -3.21 9.28 11.13
C TYR A 95 -1.87 9.62 11.80
N ARG A 96 -1.89 10.21 13.01
CA ARG A 96 -0.68 10.39 13.82
C ARG A 96 0.01 9.05 14.13
N MET A 97 -0.74 7.93 14.14
CA MET A 97 -0.18 6.59 14.34
C MET A 97 0.81 6.17 13.26
N ASN A 98 0.75 6.76 12.05
CA ASN A 98 1.71 6.51 10.98
C ASN A 98 3.12 7.06 11.29
N GLY A 99 3.24 7.95 12.28
CA GLY A 99 4.52 8.48 12.76
C GLY A 99 5.01 7.85 14.07
N ILE A 100 4.35 6.82 14.60
CA ILE A 100 4.71 6.17 15.86
C ILE A 100 5.42 4.86 15.56
N PRO A 101 6.76 4.78 15.72
CA PRO A 101 7.49 3.56 15.47
C PRO A 101 7.28 2.54 16.61
N VAL A 102 7.20 1.26 16.24
CA VAL A 102 7.01 0.12 17.13
C VAL A 102 8.15 -0.87 16.93
N SER A 103 8.79 -1.30 18.00
CA SER A 103 9.84 -2.34 17.99
C SER A 103 9.27 -3.72 17.71
N PRO A 104 10.09 -4.65 17.19
CA PRO A 104 9.71 -6.04 16.99
C PRO A 104 9.22 -6.71 18.27
N PHE A 105 8.13 -7.48 18.16
CA PHE A 105 7.61 -8.31 19.25
C PHE A 105 6.69 -9.42 18.72
N SER A 106 6.38 -10.39 19.56
CA SER A 106 5.40 -11.44 19.26
C SER A 106 4.34 -11.48 20.35
N ALA A 107 3.11 -11.81 19.97
CA ALA A 107 1.99 -11.93 20.88
C ALA A 107 1.09 -13.12 20.49
N GLN A 108 0.38 -13.66 21.47
CA GLN A 108 -0.59 -14.72 21.27
C GLN A 108 -2.00 -14.21 21.54
N GLY A 109 -2.78 -14.07 20.50
CA GLY A 109 -4.13 -13.53 20.59
C GLY A 109 -4.20 -12.01 20.48
N ILE A 110 -5.40 -11.53 20.15
CA ILE A 110 -5.65 -10.13 19.78
C ILE A 110 -5.42 -9.13 20.92
N ASN A 111 -5.79 -9.49 22.15
CA ASN A 111 -5.63 -8.60 23.30
C ASN A 111 -4.14 -8.37 23.61
N ASP A 112 -3.34 -9.45 23.58
CA ASP A 112 -1.89 -9.35 23.81
C ASP A 112 -1.20 -8.63 22.65
N ALA A 113 -1.68 -8.81 21.40
CA ALA A 113 -1.19 -8.09 20.25
C ALA A 113 -1.44 -6.57 20.37
N LEU A 114 -2.65 -6.15 20.72
CA LEU A 114 -2.99 -4.73 20.93
C LEU A 114 -2.23 -4.12 22.12
N ALA A 115 -2.09 -4.87 23.21
CA ALA A 115 -1.26 -4.45 24.35
C ALA A 115 0.21 -4.33 23.97
N GLY A 116 0.73 -5.29 23.20
CA GLY A 116 2.09 -5.30 22.68
C GLY A 116 2.40 -4.12 21.78
N LEU A 117 1.48 -3.71 20.90
CA LEU A 117 1.63 -2.50 20.09
C LEU A 117 1.89 -1.27 20.96
N LYS A 118 1.13 -1.11 22.06
CA LYS A 118 1.29 0.02 22.98
C LYS A 118 2.60 -0.04 23.77
N GLN A 119 2.95 -1.24 24.27
CA GLN A 119 4.14 -1.43 25.09
C GLN A 119 5.45 -1.27 24.32
N ASN A 120 5.46 -1.68 23.05
CA ASN A 120 6.64 -1.63 22.18
C ASN A 120 6.71 -0.36 21.30
N SER A 121 5.81 0.59 21.50
CA SER A 121 5.90 1.91 20.86
C SER A 121 7.10 2.68 21.42
N LEU A 122 7.96 3.19 20.53
CA LEU A 122 9.21 3.87 20.90
C LEU A 122 9.01 5.31 21.38
N ILE A 123 7.84 5.89 21.10
CA ILE A 123 7.48 7.24 21.58
C ILE A 123 6.17 7.19 22.36
N LYS A 124 6.03 8.08 23.34
CA LYS A 124 4.79 8.22 24.09
C LYS A 124 3.67 8.76 23.21
N HIS A 125 2.50 8.18 23.30
CA HIS A 125 1.32 8.57 22.55
C HIS A 125 0.02 8.37 23.36
N PRO A 126 -1.07 9.10 23.03
CA PRO A 126 -2.32 9.04 23.78
C PRO A 126 -3.21 7.85 23.41
N PHE A 127 -2.90 7.12 22.33
CA PHE A 127 -3.77 6.07 21.82
C PHE A 127 -3.97 4.93 22.82
N THR A 128 -5.22 4.48 22.91
CA THR A 128 -5.65 3.30 23.67
C THR A 128 -6.40 2.37 22.75
N PHE A 129 -6.35 1.07 23.05
CA PHE A 129 -6.90 0.02 22.22
C PHE A 129 -7.97 -0.75 22.97
N TYR A 130 -9.02 -1.11 22.26
CA TYR A 130 -10.11 -1.95 22.73
C TYR A 130 -10.51 -2.93 21.61
N THR A 131 -11.00 -4.11 22.00
CA THR A 131 -11.61 -5.06 21.07
C THR A 131 -12.73 -5.84 21.75
N ASP A 132 -13.76 -6.18 21.00
CA ASP A 132 -14.83 -7.10 21.37
C ASP A 132 -14.66 -8.49 20.74
N ILE A 133 -13.58 -8.70 19.97
CA ILE A 133 -13.30 -9.99 19.34
C ILE A 133 -12.94 -11.00 20.44
N VAL A 134 -13.77 -12.04 20.55
CA VAL A 134 -13.55 -13.17 21.45
C VAL A 134 -12.90 -14.32 20.65
N ASN A 135 -11.97 -15.05 21.27
CA ASN A 135 -11.27 -16.20 20.67
C ASN A 135 -10.30 -15.89 19.52
N GLY A 136 -9.82 -14.67 19.41
CA GLY A 136 -8.74 -14.34 18.51
C GLY A 136 -7.41 -14.92 19.02
N SER A 137 -7.17 -16.21 18.80
CA SER A 137 -5.98 -16.95 19.31
C SER A 137 -4.81 -16.99 18.33
N SER A 138 -4.92 -16.35 17.19
CA SER A 138 -3.84 -16.30 16.19
C SER A 138 -2.56 -15.70 16.76
N LYS A 139 -1.42 -16.19 16.30
CA LYS A 139 -0.11 -15.61 16.62
C LYS A 139 0.09 -14.34 15.79
N PHE A 140 0.43 -13.26 16.45
CA PHE A 140 0.81 -12.00 15.83
C PHE A 140 2.31 -11.77 15.99
N ASN A 141 3.02 -11.50 14.90
CA ASN A 141 4.46 -11.35 14.91
C ASN A 141 4.91 -10.11 14.15
N VAL A 142 5.59 -9.22 14.82
CA VAL A 142 6.26 -8.06 14.24
C VAL A 142 7.74 -8.39 14.16
N GLY A 143 8.20 -8.87 13.01
CA GLY A 143 9.60 -9.26 12.79
C GLY A 143 10.55 -8.09 12.52
N LEU A 144 10.03 -6.99 11.99
CA LEU A 144 10.78 -5.76 11.70
C LEU A 144 10.06 -4.56 12.32
N PRO A 145 10.80 -3.48 12.67
CA PRO A 145 10.16 -2.25 13.12
C PRO A 145 9.15 -1.73 12.09
N GLY A 146 7.96 -1.37 12.57
CA GLY A 146 6.91 -0.80 11.74
C GLY A 146 6.31 0.44 12.39
N THR A 147 5.37 1.09 11.73
CA THR A 147 4.58 2.16 12.36
C THR A 147 3.33 1.58 13.00
N LEU A 148 2.85 2.20 14.06
CA LEU A 148 1.63 1.78 14.73
C LEU A 148 0.43 1.71 13.76
N GLY A 149 0.33 2.67 12.82
CA GLY A 149 -0.71 2.68 11.80
C GLY A 149 -0.60 1.51 10.82
N SER A 150 0.59 1.19 10.31
CA SER A 150 0.80 0.07 9.39
C SER A 150 0.58 -1.30 10.04
N LEU A 151 0.93 -1.42 11.33
CA LEU A 151 0.72 -2.66 12.09
C LEU A 151 -0.74 -2.89 12.47
N LEU A 152 -1.57 -1.84 12.54
CA LEU A 152 -3.02 -1.98 12.72
C LEU A 152 -3.71 -2.45 11.43
N GLY A 153 -3.33 -1.94 10.26
CA GLY A 153 -3.97 -2.32 9.01
C GLY A 153 -3.22 -1.87 7.75
N GLY A 154 -3.62 -2.41 6.60
CA GLY A 154 -3.10 -2.02 5.29
C GLY A 154 -1.90 -2.83 4.80
N THR A 155 -1.30 -3.71 5.61
CA THR A 155 -0.18 -4.58 5.21
C THR A 155 -0.43 -6.03 5.61
N LYS A 156 0.21 -6.96 4.91
CA LYS A 156 0.24 -8.38 5.28
C LYS A 156 0.85 -8.52 6.68
N GLY A 157 0.23 -9.34 7.52
CA GLY A 157 0.65 -9.56 8.91
C GLY A 157 0.22 -8.46 9.90
N SER A 158 -0.55 -7.47 9.47
CA SER A 158 -1.16 -6.48 10.38
C SER A 158 -2.22 -7.11 11.29
N ILE A 159 -2.66 -6.38 12.31
CA ILE A 159 -3.77 -6.79 13.20
C ILE A 159 -5.01 -7.13 12.36
N LEU A 160 -5.37 -6.26 11.41
CA LEU A 160 -6.53 -6.46 10.56
C LEU A 160 -6.40 -7.74 9.73
N ASP A 161 -5.24 -7.98 9.12
CA ASP A 161 -4.96 -9.17 8.32
C ASP A 161 -4.97 -10.46 9.18
N THR A 162 -4.35 -10.41 10.36
CA THR A 162 -4.19 -11.58 11.24
C THR A 162 -5.49 -12.01 11.91
N PHE A 163 -6.38 -11.07 12.27
CA PHE A 163 -7.55 -11.34 13.11
C PHE A 163 -8.90 -11.14 12.42
N SER A 164 -8.94 -10.73 11.15
CA SER A 164 -10.21 -10.54 10.42
C SER A 164 -11.01 -11.81 10.22
N GLY A 165 -10.36 -12.97 10.12
CA GLY A 165 -11.05 -14.21 9.79
C GLY A 165 -11.87 -14.12 8.49
N SER A 166 -12.86 -14.98 8.34
CA SER A 166 -13.75 -15.01 7.16
C SER A 166 -14.84 -13.91 7.16
N ALA A 167 -15.18 -13.40 8.34
CA ALA A 167 -16.22 -12.37 8.50
C ALA A 167 -15.69 -10.95 8.35
N GLY A 168 -14.37 -10.77 8.44
CA GLY A 168 -13.74 -9.46 8.55
C GLY A 168 -13.85 -8.90 9.96
N CYS A 169 -13.21 -7.77 10.21
CA CYS A 169 -13.39 -6.94 11.39
C CYS A 169 -13.30 -5.47 11.00
N GLU A 170 -13.83 -4.60 11.83
CA GLU A 170 -13.91 -3.18 11.52
C GLU A 170 -13.36 -2.31 12.64
N TYR A 171 -12.59 -1.28 12.24
CA TYR A 171 -12.14 -0.24 13.15
C TYR A 171 -13.21 0.82 13.37
N GLU A 172 -13.30 1.27 14.62
CA GLU A 172 -13.93 2.52 15.02
C GLU A 172 -12.88 3.39 15.71
N PHE A 173 -12.75 4.63 15.27
CA PHE A 173 -11.83 5.60 15.84
C PHE A 173 -12.63 6.68 16.58
N ASP A 174 -12.51 6.72 17.90
CA ASP A 174 -13.12 7.73 18.74
C ASP A 174 -12.01 8.57 19.40
N ARG A 175 -11.70 9.70 18.78
CA ARG A 175 -10.57 10.54 19.21
C ARG A 175 -9.28 9.72 19.26
N PHE A 176 -8.75 9.45 20.44
CA PHE A 176 -7.53 8.65 20.65
C PHE A 176 -7.83 7.19 21.07
N VAL A 177 -9.07 6.76 21.01
CA VAL A 177 -9.46 5.37 21.28
C VAL A 177 -9.63 4.63 19.97
N VAL A 178 -8.86 3.56 19.79
CA VAL A 178 -8.95 2.65 18.66
C VAL A 178 -9.73 1.41 19.10
N LYS A 179 -10.90 1.21 18.52
CA LYS A 179 -11.74 0.06 18.80
C LYS A 179 -11.73 -0.86 17.59
N LEU A 180 -11.46 -2.13 17.78
CA LEU A 180 -11.55 -3.15 16.76
C LEU A 180 -12.72 -4.07 17.07
N HIS A 181 -13.72 -4.03 16.22
CA HIS A 181 -14.96 -4.79 16.36
C HIS A 181 -14.94 -6.04 15.49
N ALA A 182 -15.49 -7.14 15.99
CA ALA A 182 -15.84 -8.30 15.15
C ALA A 182 -16.86 -7.89 14.08
N HIS A 183 -17.78 -6.97 14.42
CA HIS A 183 -18.68 -6.29 13.51
C HIS A 183 -19.14 -4.96 14.14
N ARG A 184 -18.76 -3.83 13.50
CA ARG A 184 -19.06 -2.48 14.00
C ARG A 184 -20.53 -2.10 13.79
N GLY A 185 -21.09 -2.48 12.66
CA GLY A 185 -22.44 -2.09 12.26
C GLY A 185 -23.53 -3.02 12.78
N THR A 186 -24.76 -2.66 12.49
CA THR A 186 -25.97 -3.41 12.82
C THR A 186 -26.71 -3.86 11.55
N ASN A 187 -27.57 -4.88 11.70
CA ASN A 187 -28.51 -5.29 10.67
C ASN A 187 -29.92 -5.00 11.17
N SER A 188 -30.27 -3.73 11.20
CA SER A 188 -31.59 -3.25 11.65
C SER A 188 -32.72 -3.49 10.64
N GLY A 189 -32.40 -4.05 9.44
CA GLY A 189 -33.39 -4.27 8.37
C GLY A 189 -33.76 -3.01 7.61
N VAL A 190 -32.99 -1.94 7.74
CA VAL A 190 -33.24 -0.68 7.00
C VAL A 190 -33.28 -0.94 5.51
N SER A 191 -34.27 -0.40 4.86
CA SER A 191 -34.49 -0.54 3.43
C SER A 191 -34.58 0.84 2.76
N ILE A 192 -33.62 1.07 1.85
CA ILE A 192 -33.57 2.24 0.98
C ILE A 192 -34.30 1.89 -0.32
N ARG A 193 -35.41 2.57 -0.62
CA ARG A 193 -36.28 2.22 -1.76
C ARG A 193 -36.60 3.44 -2.62
N TYR A 194 -36.67 3.21 -3.93
CA TYR A 194 -37.29 4.17 -4.85
C TYR A 194 -38.71 4.48 -4.42
N ALA A 195 -39.12 5.73 -4.57
CA ALA A 195 -40.41 6.27 -4.12
C ALA A 195 -40.66 6.31 -2.58
N LYS A 196 -39.72 5.84 -1.75
CA LYS A 196 -39.75 6.04 -0.29
C LYS A 196 -38.74 7.14 0.12
N ASN A 197 -37.48 6.88 -0.05
CA ASN A 197 -36.38 7.74 0.44
C ASN A 197 -35.20 7.83 -0.51
N LEU A 198 -35.15 7.02 -1.56
CA LEU A 198 -34.06 7.04 -2.54
C LEU A 198 -34.23 8.21 -3.51
N THR A 199 -33.23 9.11 -3.58
CA THR A 199 -33.22 10.27 -4.49
C THR A 199 -32.24 10.14 -5.63
N GLY A 200 -31.21 9.29 -5.47
CA GLY A 200 -30.24 8.97 -6.51
C GLY A 200 -29.61 7.60 -6.25
N CYS A 201 -29.34 6.87 -7.33
CA CYS A 201 -28.69 5.57 -7.27
C CYS A 201 -27.76 5.44 -8.48
N LYS A 202 -26.48 5.18 -8.21
CA LYS A 202 -25.51 4.78 -9.22
C LYS A 202 -25.00 3.40 -8.84
N MET A 203 -25.17 2.42 -9.73
CA MET A 203 -24.65 1.08 -9.54
C MET A 203 -23.50 0.83 -10.50
N GLU A 204 -22.41 0.37 -9.96
CA GLU A 204 -21.26 -0.12 -10.73
C GLU A 204 -21.08 -1.60 -10.43
N SER A 205 -21.02 -2.42 -11.47
CA SER A 205 -20.69 -3.84 -11.37
C SER A 205 -19.43 -4.06 -12.18
N SER A 206 -18.42 -4.65 -11.56
CA SER A 206 -17.14 -4.95 -12.21
C SER A 206 -16.79 -6.41 -12.03
N ILE A 207 -16.30 -7.02 -13.10
CA ILE A 207 -15.71 -8.36 -13.09
C ILE A 207 -14.17 -8.31 -13.16
N GLU A 208 -13.58 -7.11 -13.13
CA GLU A 208 -12.13 -6.92 -13.25
C GLU A 208 -11.34 -7.68 -12.18
N SER A 209 -11.91 -7.82 -10.99
CA SER A 209 -11.31 -8.55 -9.86
C SER A 209 -11.84 -9.99 -9.69
N VAL A 210 -12.55 -10.52 -10.70
CA VAL A 210 -13.06 -11.88 -10.63
C VAL A 210 -12.00 -12.86 -11.11
N TYR A 211 -11.61 -13.78 -10.24
CA TYR A 211 -10.79 -14.93 -10.56
C TYR A 211 -11.63 -16.18 -10.56
N THR A 212 -11.32 -17.11 -11.46
CA THR A 212 -12.04 -18.38 -11.61
C THR A 212 -11.43 -19.51 -10.80
N GLY A 213 -10.25 -19.27 -10.23
CA GLY A 213 -9.54 -20.21 -9.37
C GLY A 213 -8.37 -19.58 -8.65
N VAL A 214 -7.78 -20.33 -7.74
CA VAL A 214 -6.60 -19.93 -6.95
C VAL A 214 -5.54 -21.01 -7.09
N LEU A 215 -4.29 -20.63 -7.33
CA LEU A 215 -3.12 -21.48 -7.26
C LEU A 215 -2.22 -20.94 -6.14
N ALA A 216 -2.03 -21.73 -5.09
CA ALA A 216 -1.09 -21.40 -4.03
C ALA A 216 0.30 -21.93 -4.37
N PHE A 217 1.33 -21.16 -4.06
CA PHE A 217 2.71 -21.60 -4.20
C PHE A 217 3.52 -21.24 -2.94
N TRP A 218 4.58 -22.00 -2.73
CA TRP A 218 5.55 -21.78 -1.68
C TRP A 218 6.94 -21.91 -2.28
N GLN A 219 7.83 -20.98 -1.92
CA GLN A 219 9.22 -21.00 -2.34
C GLN A 219 10.13 -20.71 -1.16
N LYS A 220 11.28 -21.36 -1.13
CA LYS A 220 12.35 -21.14 -0.14
C LYS A 220 13.69 -21.38 -0.80
N GLU A 221 14.65 -20.54 -0.49
CA GLU A 221 16.05 -20.78 -0.86
C GLU A 221 16.75 -21.46 0.31
N GLU A 222 17.29 -22.66 0.08
CA GLU A 222 18.06 -23.42 1.06
C GLU A 222 19.33 -23.94 0.39
N ASP A 223 20.49 -23.67 0.99
CA ASP A 223 21.82 -24.02 0.48
C ASP A 223 22.08 -23.56 -0.97
N GLY A 224 21.59 -22.38 -1.37
CA GLY A 224 21.75 -21.84 -2.71
C GLY A 224 20.91 -22.55 -3.78
N LYS A 225 19.91 -23.34 -3.38
CA LYS A 225 18.94 -23.96 -4.27
C LYS A 225 17.55 -23.44 -3.96
N GLU A 226 16.85 -22.96 -4.99
CA GLU A 226 15.44 -22.61 -4.88
C GLU A 226 14.59 -23.88 -4.86
N GLN A 227 13.78 -24.02 -3.82
CA GLN A 227 12.72 -25.01 -3.76
C GLN A 227 11.40 -24.30 -4.06
N LEU A 228 10.67 -24.78 -5.05
CA LEU A 228 9.35 -24.28 -5.42
C LEU A 228 8.35 -25.42 -5.37
N LEU A 229 7.25 -25.21 -4.67
CA LEU A 229 6.12 -26.14 -4.62
C LEU A 229 4.83 -25.36 -4.90
N SER A 230 3.93 -25.95 -5.70
CA SER A 230 2.62 -25.34 -6.00
C SER A 230 1.48 -26.31 -5.70
N SER A 231 0.31 -25.75 -5.39
CA SER A 231 -0.95 -26.48 -5.32
C SER A 231 -1.44 -26.87 -6.71
N ASP A 232 -2.47 -27.73 -6.77
CA ASP A 232 -3.36 -27.78 -7.92
C ASP A 232 -4.20 -26.48 -7.98
N ILE A 233 -4.69 -26.13 -9.18
CA ILE A 233 -5.61 -24.99 -9.30
C ILE A 233 -6.92 -25.34 -8.60
N GLN A 234 -7.28 -24.60 -7.58
CA GLN A 234 -8.55 -24.74 -6.87
C GLN A 234 -9.59 -23.85 -7.55
N TYR A 235 -10.39 -24.44 -8.42
CA TYR A 235 -11.45 -23.73 -9.13
C TYR A 235 -12.62 -23.41 -8.20
N ILE A 236 -13.22 -22.22 -8.42
CA ILE A 236 -14.48 -21.85 -7.76
C ILE A 236 -15.66 -22.64 -8.33
N ALA A 237 -16.72 -22.81 -7.53
CA ALA A 237 -17.87 -23.63 -7.92
C ALA A 237 -18.58 -23.16 -9.21
N ASN A 238 -18.52 -21.85 -9.51
CA ASN A 238 -19.16 -21.23 -10.66
C ASN A 238 -18.17 -20.81 -11.77
N HIS A 239 -16.96 -21.37 -11.82
CA HIS A 239 -15.94 -21.00 -12.81
C HIS A 239 -16.43 -21.17 -14.25
N SER A 240 -17.25 -22.17 -14.52
CA SER A 240 -17.82 -22.44 -15.85
C SER A 240 -18.77 -21.35 -16.36
N ASN A 241 -19.21 -20.43 -15.51
CA ASN A 241 -20.02 -19.26 -15.92
C ASN A 241 -19.17 -18.17 -16.59
N TYR A 242 -17.86 -18.29 -16.53
CA TYR A 242 -16.94 -17.32 -17.10
C TYR A 242 -16.32 -17.86 -18.39
N PRO A 243 -16.25 -17.05 -19.45
CA PRO A 243 -15.76 -17.48 -20.76
C PRO A 243 -14.24 -17.70 -20.81
N ARG A 244 -13.51 -17.29 -19.77
CA ARG A 244 -12.05 -17.41 -19.66
C ARG A 244 -11.66 -17.76 -18.24
N GLU A 245 -10.62 -18.59 -18.13
CA GLU A 245 -9.98 -18.87 -16.85
C GLU A 245 -9.06 -17.68 -16.47
N TYR A 246 -9.15 -17.28 -15.22
CA TYR A 246 -8.33 -16.23 -14.63
C TYR A 246 -7.95 -16.65 -13.21
N ILE A 247 -6.69 -17.02 -13.03
CA ILE A 247 -6.23 -17.69 -11.81
C ILE A 247 -5.48 -16.70 -10.91
N TYR A 248 -5.87 -16.64 -9.65
CA TYR A 248 -5.16 -15.88 -8.64
C TYR A 248 -3.96 -16.67 -8.12
N MET A 249 -2.77 -16.02 -8.12
CA MET A 249 -1.54 -16.61 -7.59
C MET A 249 -1.39 -16.22 -6.11
N LEU A 250 -1.46 -17.19 -5.22
CA LEU A 250 -1.36 -17.02 -3.78
C LEU A 250 0.03 -17.42 -3.29
N ASP A 251 0.82 -16.45 -2.85
CA ASP A 251 2.11 -16.71 -2.23
C ASP A 251 1.94 -17.11 -0.76
N CYS A 252 2.31 -18.36 -0.43
CA CYS A 252 2.29 -18.94 0.89
C CYS A 252 3.69 -19.13 1.50
N SER A 253 4.74 -18.55 0.92
CA SER A 253 6.12 -18.78 1.34
C SER A 253 6.39 -18.41 2.80
N SER A 254 5.70 -17.40 3.31
CA SER A 254 5.79 -16.97 4.70
C SER A 254 4.83 -17.68 5.67
N ASP A 255 3.93 -18.52 5.16
CA ASP A 255 2.88 -19.16 5.97
C ASP A 255 3.35 -20.49 6.59
N PHE A 256 4.48 -21.02 6.13
CA PHE A 256 5.04 -22.28 6.57
C PHE A 256 6.51 -22.13 6.96
N GLU A 257 6.87 -22.59 8.14
CA GLU A 257 8.27 -22.63 8.62
C GLU A 257 9.04 -23.76 7.93
N ASP A 258 8.40 -24.91 7.70
CA ASP A 258 8.92 -26.08 6.99
C ASP A 258 8.30 -26.21 5.61
N THR A 259 8.87 -27.06 4.73
CA THR A 259 8.34 -27.34 3.41
C THR A 259 6.93 -27.94 3.52
N PRO A 260 5.89 -27.24 2.99
CA PRO A 260 4.52 -27.74 3.07
C PRO A 260 4.30 -28.92 2.13
N THR A 261 3.20 -29.65 2.31
CA THR A 261 2.73 -30.62 1.31
C THR A 261 1.80 -29.94 0.29
N VAL A 262 1.61 -30.59 -0.88
CA VAL A 262 0.66 -30.11 -1.90
C VAL A 262 -0.75 -30.02 -1.34
N GLU A 263 -1.16 -30.97 -0.48
CA GLU A 263 -2.48 -30.97 0.17
C GLU A 263 -2.66 -29.76 1.10
N GLN A 264 -1.61 -29.35 1.80
CA GLN A 264 -1.63 -28.15 2.64
C GLN A 264 -1.79 -26.88 1.81
N LEU A 265 -1.10 -26.80 0.67
CA LEU A 265 -1.25 -25.68 -0.27
C LEU A 265 -2.63 -25.68 -0.93
N ASN A 266 -3.17 -26.85 -1.32
CA ASN A 266 -4.54 -26.98 -1.83
C ASN A 266 -5.57 -26.49 -0.82
N ALA A 267 -5.43 -26.86 0.46
CA ALA A 267 -6.30 -26.39 1.53
C ALA A 267 -6.20 -24.86 1.73
N LYS A 268 -5.01 -24.29 1.65
CA LYS A 268 -4.79 -22.83 1.72
C LYS A 268 -5.47 -22.11 0.54
N ALA A 269 -5.28 -22.60 -0.69
CA ALA A 269 -5.90 -22.03 -1.89
C ALA A 269 -7.44 -22.05 -1.79
N LEU A 270 -8.01 -23.20 -1.37
CA LEU A 270 -9.46 -23.35 -1.21
C LEU A 270 -10.01 -22.39 -0.12
N ASN A 271 -9.35 -22.35 1.05
CA ASN A 271 -9.74 -21.46 2.14
C ASN A 271 -9.66 -19.99 1.71
N TYR A 272 -8.62 -19.62 0.98
CA TYR A 272 -8.49 -18.26 0.44
C TYR A 272 -9.63 -17.93 -0.52
N ALA A 273 -9.96 -18.85 -1.45
CA ALA A 273 -11.05 -18.67 -2.40
C ALA A 273 -12.41 -18.45 -1.70
N VAL A 274 -12.70 -19.25 -0.66
CA VAL A 274 -13.95 -19.14 0.11
C VAL A 274 -13.97 -17.86 0.96
N ASN A 275 -12.92 -17.58 1.71
CA ASN A 275 -12.87 -16.45 2.63
C ASN A 275 -12.90 -15.12 1.89
N ASN A 276 -12.27 -15.04 0.72
CA ASN A 276 -12.24 -13.85 -0.11
C ASN A 276 -13.36 -13.84 -1.16
N ARG A 277 -14.28 -14.80 -1.14
CA ARG A 277 -15.39 -14.92 -2.11
C ARG A 277 -14.91 -14.74 -3.55
N ILE A 278 -13.80 -15.37 -3.88
CA ILE A 278 -13.24 -15.34 -5.24
C ILE A 278 -14.32 -15.77 -6.24
N GLY A 279 -14.43 -15.08 -7.37
CA GLY A 279 -15.40 -15.42 -8.41
C GLY A 279 -16.77 -14.73 -8.30
N GLU A 280 -16.95 -13.84 -7.32
CA GLU A 280 -18.13 -13.00 -7.31
C GLU A 280 -17.80 -11.61 -7.85
N PRO A 281 -18.59 -11.04 -8.78
CA PRO A 281 -18.41 -9.67 -9.24
C PRO A 281 -18.47 -8.68 -8.08
N SER A 282 -17.64 -7.64 -8.15
CA SER A 282 -17.76 -6.53 -7.21
C SER A 282 -18.95 -5.65 -7.61
N VAL A 283 -19.85 -5.40 -6.68
CA VAL A 283 -20.98 -4.48 -6.88
C VAL A 283 -20.84 -3.34 -5.88
N SER A 284 -20.73 -2.13 -6.39
CA SER A 284 -20.74 -0.90 -5.62
C SER A 284 -22.01 -0.12 -5.98
N VAL A 285 -22.72 0.36 -4.96
CA VAL A 285 -23.94 1.14 -5.15
C VAL A 285 -23.80 2.44 -4.35
N ASP A 286 -23.67 3.54 -5.06
CA ASP A 286 -23.74 4.87 -4.45
C ASP A 286 -25.19 5.32 -4.40
N VAL A 287 -25.67 5.63 -3.21
CA VAL A 287 -27.03 6.07 -2.99
C VAL A 287 -27.06 7.47 -2.39
N LYS A 288 -27.96 8.28 -2.90
CA LYS A 288 -28.42 9.51 -2.25
C LYS A 288 -29.84 9.29 -1.78
N PHE A 289 -30.12 9.61 -0.55
CA PHE A 289 -31.44 9.39 0.01
C PHE A 289 -31.83 10.48 1.02
N ILE A 290 -33.11 10.63 1.27
CA ILE A 290 -33.64 11.52 2.30
C ILE A 290 -33.63 10.73 3.62
N PRO A 291 -32.93 11.24 4.66
CA PRO A 291 -32.94 10.62 5.98
C PRO A 291 -34.33 10.87 6.66
N LEU A 292 -35.25 9.94 6.48
CA LEU A 292 -36.65 10.08 6.98
C LEU A 292 -36.69 10.21 8.50
N TRP A 293 -35.72 9.64 9.23
CA TRP A 293 -35.67 9.77 10.68
C TRP A 293 -35.47 11.21 11.19
N ASN A 294 -35.10 12.14 10.33
CA ASN A 294 -35.00 13.57 10.64
C ASN A 294 -36.30 14.31 10.45
N THR A 295 -37.37 13.63 10.02
CA THR A 295 -38.70 14.21 9.85
C THR A 295 -39.58 13.93 11.08
N GLU A 296 -40.53 14.82 11.39
CA GLU A 296 -41.42 14.66 12.54
C GLU A 296 -42.25 13.36 12.48
N GLU A 297 -42.62 12.91 11.28
CA GLU A 297 -43.43 11.70 11.06
C GLU A 297 -42.68 10.41 11.44
N TYR A 298 -41.36 10.38 11.27
CA TYR A 298 -40.50 9.21 11.53
C TYR A 298 -39.71 9.31 12.83
N LYS A 299 -39.83 10.40 13.57
CA LYS A 299 -39.07 10.67 14.79
C LYS A 299 -39.19 9.56 15.85
N ALA A 300 -40.36 8.97 15.97
CA ALA A 300 -40.63 7.88 16.93
C ALA A 300 -39.89 6.57 16.57
N ILE A 301 -39.59 6.35 15.29
CA ILE A 301 -38.89 5.14 14.80
C ILE A 301 -37.50 5.45 14.26
N ALA A 302 -37.01 6.67 14.48
CA ALA A 302 -35.69 7.11 14.03
C ALA A 302 -34.56 6.12 14.36
N PRO A 303 -34.48 5.49 15.54
CA PRO A 303 -33.44 4.50 15.84
C PRO A 303 -33.46 3.27 14.91
N LEU A 304 -34.62 2.93 14.36
CA LEU A 304 -34.79 1.78 13.46
C LEU A 304 -34.56 2.10 11.99
N GLU A 305 -34.58 3.37 11.61
CA GLU A 305 -34.40 3.83 10.23
C GLU A 305 -32.99 4.47 10.03
N ARG A 306 -32.23 4.74 11.11
CA ARG A 306 -30.90 5.35 11.02
C ARG A 306 -29.92 4.39 10.37
N VAL A 307 -29.04 4.95 9.53
CA VAL A 307 -27.99 4.23 8.84
C VAL A 307 -26.62 4.78 9.25
N CYS A 308 -25.72 3.90 9.66
CA CYS A 308 -24.36 4.23 10.06
C CYS A 308 -23.35 3.45 9.21
N LEU A 309 -22.08 3.86 9.28
CA LEU A 309 -20.99 3.13 8.64
C LEU A 309 -20.94 1.68 9.18
N CYS A 310 -20.66 0.73 8.31
CA CYS A 310 -20.68 -0.72 8.56
C CYS A 310 -22.06 -1.35 8.76
N ASP A 311 -23.17 -0.59 8.79
CA ASP A 311 -24.51 -1.17 8.84
C ASP A 311 -24.83 -1.97 7.58
N THR A 312 -25.60 -3.03 7.77
CA THR A 312 -26.16 -3.80 6.65
C THR A 312 -27.52 -3.23 6.26
N VAL A 313 -27.63 -2.78 5.01
CA VAL A 313 -28.85 -2.19 4.46
C VAL A 313 -29.30 -2.93 3.22
N THR A 314 -30.61 -2.83 2.91
CA THR A 314 -31.19 -3.36 1.67
C THR A 314 -31.54 -2.21 0.74
N VAL A 315 -30.97 -2.17 -0.46
CA VAL A 315 -31.32 -1.20 -1.50
C VAL A 315 -32.21 -1.86 -2.53
N ARG A 316 -33.33 -1.23 -2.81
CA ARG A 316 -34.28 -1.70 -3.82
C ARG A 316 -34.64 -0.59 -4.82
N PHE A 317 -34.36 -0.88 -6.08
CA PHE A 317 -34.75 -0.06 -7.20
C PHE A 317 -35.17 -0.97 -8.37
N ASP A 318 -36.46 -1.35 -8.39
CA ASP A 318 -36.98 -2.38 -9.29
C ASP A 318 -36.78 -2.04 -10.77
N LEU A 319 -36.85 -0.74 -11.16
CA LEU A 319 -36.67 -0.30 -12.54
C LEU A 319 -35.23 -0.55 -13.08
N LEU A 320 -34.26 -0.61 -12.20
CA LEU A 320 -32.84 -0.93 -12.55
C LEU A 320 -32.47 -2.36 -12.15
N GLY A 321 -33.43 -3.16 -11.70
CA GLY A 321 -33.18 -4.52 -11.22
C GLY A 321 -32.33 -4.59 -9.95
N VAL A 322 -32.19 -3.47 -9.21
CA VAL A 322 -31.39 -3.40 -7.99
C VAL A 322 -32.20 -3.95 -6.82
N ASN A 323 -31.75 -5.05 -6.25
CA ASN A 323 -32.23 -5.59 -4.98
C ASN A 323 -31.02 -6.21 -4.27
N VAL A 324 -30.26 -5.36 -3.59
CA VAL A 324 -28.96 -5.74 -3.00
C VAL A 324 -29.00 -5.52 -1.49
N LYS A 325 -28.58 -6.53 -0.75
CA LYS A 325 -28.26 -6.43 0.68
C LYS A 325 -26.76 -6.29 0.82
N ALA A 326 -26.30 -5.16 1.31
CA ALA A 326 -24.87 -4.85 1.37
C ALA A 326 -24.53 -3.97 2.58
N ILE A 327 -23.24 -3.87 2.85
CA ILE A 327 -22.69 -3.10 3.97
C ILE A 327 -22.41 -1.67 3.52
N VAL A 328 -22.65 -0.71 4.40
CA VAL A 328 -22.24 0.68 4.22
C VAL A 328 -20.74 0.78 4.35
N ASN A 329 -20.06 1.08 3.24
CA ASN A 329 -18.59 1.12 3.18
C ASN A 329 -18.02 2.54 3.32
N LYS A 330 -18.81 3.55 2.97
CA LYS A 330 -18.38 4.95 3.00
C LYS A 330 -19.55 5.86 3.30
N THR A 331 -19.28 6.88 4.08
CA THR A 331 -20.22 7.98 4.34
C THR A 331 -19.55 9.31 4.06
N VAL A 332 -20.29 10.25 3.48
CA VAL A 332 -19.93 11.66 3.39
C VAL A 332 -20.96 12.46 4.15
N TYR A 333 -20.55 13.09 5.23
CA TYR A 333 -21.42 13.81 6.15
C TYR A 333 -21.16 15.32 6.06
N ASP A 334 -22.21 16.09 5.80
CA ASP A 334 -22.14 17.55 5.86
C ASP A 334 -22.37 18.00 7.32
N VAL A 335 -21.31 18.51 7.91
CA VAL A 335 -21.27 18.96 9.31
C VAL A 335 -22.19 20.13 9.58
N LEU A 336 -22.34 21.04 8.60
CA LEU A 336 -23.10 22.28 8.76
C LEU A 336 -24.61 22.02 8.72
N SER A 337 -25.06 21.19 7.77
CA SER A 337 -26.47 20.81 7.64
C SER A 337 -26.85 19.63 8.53
N GLU A 338 -25.87 18.97 9.15
CA GLU A 338 -26.03 17.76 9.97
C GLU A 338 -26.76 16.61 9.21
N LYS A 339 -26.33 16.36 7.97
CA LYS A 339 -26.93 15.34 7.09
C LYS A 339 -25.88 14.59 6.30
N TYR A 340 -26.19 13.36 5.95
CA TYR A 340 -25.41 12.64 4.96
C TYR A 340 -25.63 13.24 3.55
N GLU A 341 -24.54 13.60 2.88
CA GLU A 341 -24.57 13.99 1.48
C GLU A 341 -24.64 12.76 0.58
N SER A 342 -23.88 11.72 0.91
CA SER A 342 -23.90 10.45 0.20
C SER A 342 -23.50 9.30 1.11
N ILE A 343 -23.96 8.11 0.76
CA ILE A 343 -23.57 6.84 1.37
C ILE A 343 -23.27 5.86 0.26
N SER A 344 -22.08 5.24 0.32
CA SER A 344 -21.69 4.17 -0.60
C SER A 344 -21.89 2.82 0.08
N ILE A 345 -22.53 1.92 -0.64
CA ILE A 345 -22.87 0.58 -0.17
C ILE A 345 -22.22 -0.41 -1.14
N GLY A 346 -21.60 -1.44 -0.62
CA GLY A 346 -20.97 -2.44 -1.46
C GLY A 346 -21.06 -3.84 -0.85
N SER A 347 -20.80 -4.86 -1.66
CA SER A 347 -20.44 -6.16 -1.11
C SER A 347 -19.21 -5.94 -0.23
N ALA A 348 -19.11 -6.63 0.91
CA ALA A 348 -18.03 -6.49 1.92
C ALA A 348 -16.61 -6.79 1.37
N LYS A 349 -16.45 -6.82 0.07
CA LYS A 349 -15.15 -6.99 -0.59
C LYS A 349 -14.39 -5.68 -0.52
N SER A 350 -13.25 -5.70 0.17
CA SER A 350 -12.13 -4.84 -0.21
C SER A 350 -11.98 -4.96 -1.73
N LYS A 351 -11.80 -3.87 -2.44
CA LYS A 351 -11.52 -3.90 -3.87
C LYS A 351 -10.24 -4.72 -4.06
N LEU A 352 -10.42 -6.00 -4.44
CA LEU A 352 -9.29 -6.92 -4.65
C LEU A 352 -8.26 -6.32 -5.61
N GLY A 353 -8.73 -5.52 -6.59
CA GLY A 353 -7.87 -4.78 -7.51
C GLY A 353 -7.04 -3.68 -6.84
N GLU A 354 -7.54 -3.02 -5.79
CA GLU A 354 -6.72 -2.07 -5.01
C GLU A 354 -5.78 -2.80 -4.07
N THR A 355 -6.21 -3.92 -3.49
CA THR A 355 -5.35 -4.79 -2.69
C THR A 355 -4.25 -5.40 -3.56
N ILE A 356 -4.55 -5.84 -4.79
CA ILE A 356 -3.54 -6.37 -5.73
C ILE A 356 -2.60 -5.25 -6.22
N LYS A 357 -3.11 -4.06 -6.56
CA LYS A 357 -2.25 -2.92 -6.91
C LYS A 357 -1.36 -2.52 -5.73
N GLN A 358 -1.89 -2.55 -4.53
CA GLN A 358 -1.15 -2.24 -3.31
C GLN A 358 -0.18 -3.37 -2.94
N GLU A 359 -0.54 -4.63 -3.16
CA GLU A 359 0.31 -5.80 -2.94
C GLU A 359 1.42 -5.89 -3.99
N VAL A 360 1.13 -5.63 -5.27
CA VAL A 360 2.13 -5.48 -6.33
C VAL A 360 3.04 -4.27 -6.08
N HIS A 361 2.48 -3.14 -5.63
CA HIS A 361 3.28 -1.97 -5.24
C HIS A 361 4.14 -2.27 -4.01
N ASN A 362 3.61 -2.94 -2.99
CA ASN A 362 4.34 -3.33 -1.79
C ASN A 362 5.41 -4.39 -2.08
N GLN A 363 5.14 -5.35 -2.98
CA GLN A 363 6.13 -6.32 -3.46
C GLN A 363 7.20 -5.63 -4.30
N ALA A 364 6.84 -4.69 -5.16
CA ALA A 364 7.80 -3.88 -5.92
C ALA A 364 8.67 -3.01 -5.00
N GLU A 365 8.09 -2.42 -3.94
CA GLU A 365 8.82 -1.67 -2.91
C GLU A 365 9.69 -2.60 -2.05
N ALA A 366 9.25 -3.79 -1.69
CA ALA A 366 10.03 -4.78 -0.95
C ALA A 366 11.20 -5.28 -1.81
N VAL A 367 10.96 -5.68 -3.06
CA VAL A 367 12.00 -6.07 -4.02
C VAL A 367 12.99 -4.93 -4.27
N LYS A 368 12.51 -3.69 -4.40
CA LYS A 368 13.36 -2.51 -4.54
C LYS A 368 14.22 -2.28 -3.30
N LYS A 369 13.66 -2.42 -2.10
CA LYS A 369 14.37 -2.29 -0.83
C LYS A 369 15.40 -3.41 -0.65
N ASP A 370 15.04 -4.65 -0.96
CA ASP A 370 15.95 -5.80 -0.91
C ASP A 370 17.05 -5.68 -1.96
N THR A 371 16.72 -5.24 -3.17
CA THR A 371 17.70 -4.99 -4.23
C THR A 371 18.65 -3.84 -3.85
N ILE A 372 18.14 -2.72 -3.31
CA ILE A 372 18.96 -1.61 -2.84
C ILE A 372 19.86 -2.07 -1.68
N SER A 373 19.34 -2.86 -0.72
CA SER A 373 20.12 -3.39 0.39
C SER A 373 21.19 -4.37 -0.08
N ALA A 374 20.87 -5.25 -1.05
CA ALA A 374 21.85 -6.17 -1.63
C ALA A 374 22.93 -5.43 -2.45
N VAL A 375 22.55 -4.40 -3.19
CA VAL A 375 23.46 -3.52 -3.93
C VAL A 375 24.38 -2.77 -2.96
N GLN A 376 23.81 -2.16 -1.91
CA GLN A 376 24.59 -1.45 -0.89
C GLN A 376 25.52 -2.41 -0.16
N GLY A 377 25.06 -3.60 0.24
CA GLY A 377 25.89 -4.63 0.83
C GLY A 377 27.02 -5.11 -0.09
N SER A 378 26.78 -5.14 -1.41
CA SER A 378 27.84 -5.48 -2.39
C SER A 378 28.88 -4.36 -2.52
N ILE A 379 28.45 -3.10 -2.46
CA ILE A 379 29.34 -1.92 -2.47
C ILE A 379 30.18 -1.90 -1.20
N ASP A 380 29.54 -2.07 -0.04
CA ASP A 380 30.21 -2.07 1.26
C ASP A 380 31.23 -3.21 1.36
N ASN A 381 30.87 -4.43 0.93
CA ASN A 381 31.77 -5.56 0.83
C ASN A 381 32.99 -5.30 -0.11
N ALA A 382 32.79 -4.62 -1.23
CA ALA A 382 33.86 -4.26 -2.14
C ALA A 382 34.78 -3.21 -1.51
N VAL A 383 34.22 -2.20 -0.86
CA VAL A 383 34.98 -1.15 -0.14
C VAL A 383 35.76 -1.75 1.02
N ASP A 384 35.15 -2.65 1.80
CA ASP A 384 35.85 -3.33 2.92
C ASP A 384 36.97 -4.22 2.45
N LYS A 385 36.81 -4.96 1.34
CA LYS A 385 37.86 -5.73 0.71
C LYS A 385 39.02 -4.87 0.24
N ILE A 386 38.74 -3.69 -0.33
CA ILE A 386 39.76 -2.74 -0.76
C ILE A 386 40.49 -2.14 0.44
N ARG A 387 39.76 -1.75 1.51
CA ARG A 387 40.33 -1.18 2.74
C ARG A 387 41.06 -2.20 3.60
N GLY A 388 40.55 -3.44 3.64
CA GLY A 388 41.12 -4.54 4.45
C GLY A 388 42.30 -5.27 3.81
N GLY A 389 42.68 -4.91 2.58
CA GLY A 389 43.82 -5.53 1.86
C GLY A 389 45.16 -5.11 2.44
N THR A 390 45.58 -5.75 3.56
CA THR A 390 46.84 -5.43 4.25
C THR A 390 48.04 -6.18 3.68
N ASN A 391 47.86 -7.20 2.81
CA ASN A 391 48.93 -8.07 2.26
C ASN A 391 49.04 -7.95 0.74
N GLY A 392 48.66 -6.84 0.15
CA GLY A 392 48.79 -6.58 -1.28
C GLY A 392 50.05 -5.82 -1.63
N HIS A 393 50.62 -6.10 -2.80
CA HIS A 393 51.79 -5.44 -3.36
C HIS A 393 51.39 -4.64 -4.59
N VAL A 394 52.04 -3.49 -4.79
CA VAL A 394 51.93 -2.67 -6.00
C VAL A 394 53.33 -2.54 -6.59
N ILE A 395 53.48 -2.93 -7.85
CA ILE A 395 54.76 -2.84 -8.57
C ILE A 395 54.57 -2.13 -9.91
N LEU A 396 55.61 -1.45 -10.34
CA LEU A 396 55.74 -0.93 -11.69
C LEU A 396 56.64 -1.91 -12.49
N SER A 397 56.06 -2.43 -13.57
CA SER A 397 56.79 -3.31 -14.50
C SER A 397 57.49 -2.47 -15.57
N VAL A 398 58.68 -2.91 -15.97
CA VAL A 398 59.45 -2.28 -17.04
C VAL A 398 59.55 -3.20 -18.25
N ASN A 399 59.52 -2.63 -19.43
CA ASN A 399 59.71 -3.38 -20.66
C ASN A 399 61.19 -3.72 -20.90
N ALA A 400 61.54 -4.42 -21.98
CA ALA A 400 62.88 -4.81 -22.31
C ALA A 400 63.86 -3.62 -22.49
N ASN A 401 63.35 -2.42 -22.72
CA ASN A 401 64.12 -1.18 -22.88
C ASN A 401 64.33 -0.44 -21.54
N GLY A 402 63.80 -0.99 -20.40
CA GLY A 402 63.90 -0.36 -19.09
C GLY A 402 62.85 0.75 -18.84
N GLU A 403 61.84 0.89 -19.72
CA GLU A 403 60.78 1.87 -19.58
C GLU A 403 59.58 1.29 -18.79
N THR A 404 59.05 2.04 -17.83
CA THR A 404 57.86 1.64 -17.08
C THR A 404 56.66 1.64 -18.01
N ASN A 405 55.99 0.49 -18.19
CA ASN A 405 54.87 0.33 -19.10
C ASN A 405 53.61 -0.24 -18.46
N GLU A 406 53.70 -0.82 -17.29
CA GLU A 406 52.57 -1.43 -16.60
C GLU A 406 52.67 -1.25 -15.07
N LEU A 407 51.48 -1.18 -14.45
CA LEU A 407 51.32 -1.24 -13.00
C LEU A 407 50.51 -2.49 -12.65
N TYR A 408 51.00 -3.24 -11.68
CA TYR A 408 50.30 -4.38 -11.10
C TYR A 408 50.02 -4.14 -9.62
N ALA A 409 48.79 -4.42 -9.20
CA ALA A 409 48.42 -4.61 -7.80
C ALA A 409 47.97 -6.07 -7.62
N TYR A 410 48.56 -6.79 -6.66
CA TYR A 410 48.34 -8.21 -6.52
C TYR A 410 48.40 -8.67 -5.06
N ASP A 411 47.74 -9.84 -4.78
CA ASP A 411 47.84 -10.53 -3.49
C ASP A 411 49.01 -11.52 -3.50
N GLY A 412 49.52 -11.88 -2.31
CA GLY A 412 50.62 -12.86 -2.16
C GLY A 412 52.02 -12.28 -2.26
N ASP A 413 53.05 -13.14 -2.16
CA ASP A 413 54.44 -12.75 -2.01
C ASP A 413 55.14 -12.37 -3.33
N SER A 414 54.62 -12.80 -4.47
CA SER A 414 55.10 -12.43 -5.81
C SER A 414 54.01 -12.41 -6.84
N LEU A 415 54.23 -11.68 -7.95
CA LEU A 415 53.24 -11.57 -9.03
C LEU A 415 52.93 -12.93 -9.68
N GLU A 416 53.95 -13.83 -9.77
CA GLU A 416 53.80 -15.17 -10.37
C GLU A 416 52.93 -16.09 -9.51
N THR A 417 52.97 -15.92 -8.19
CA THR A 417 52.20 -16.75 -7.23
C THR A 417 50.89 -16.13 -6.81
N ALA A 418 50.65 -14.87 -7.20
CA ALA A 418 49.42 -14.15 -6.88
C ALA A 418 48.17 -14.79 -7.50
N SER A 419 47.10 -14.83 -6.74
CA SER A 419 45.79 -15.27 -7.25
C SER A 419 44.97 -14.11 -7.81
N LYS A 420 44.99 -12.97 -7.15
CA LYS A 420 44.24 -11.77 -7.60
C LYS A 420 45.24 -10.74 -8.13
N VAL A 421 44.98 -10.29 -9.35
CA VAL A 421 45.84 -9.33 -10.03
C VAL A 421 44.98 -8.25 -10.69
N LEU A 422 45.29 -6.99 -10.41
CA LEU A 422 44.86 -5.83 -11.18
C LEU A 422 46.04 -5.36 -12.04
N ARG A 423 45.81 -5.16 -13.32
CA ARG A 423 46.77 -4.68 -14.30
C ARG A 423 46.30 -3.37 -14.89
N LEU A 424 47.14 -2.39 -14.95
CA LEU A 424 46.92 -1.10 -15.60
C LEU A 424 48.05 -0.82 -16.58
N ASN A 425 47.70 -0.48 -17.82
CA ASN A 425 48.63 -0.03 -18.83
C ASN A 425 47.94 1.01 -19.75
N TYR A 426 48.61 1.37 -20.86
CA TYR A 426 48.07 2.37 -21.80
C TYR A 426 46.76 1.93 -22.51
N GLU A 427 46.45 0.64 -22.56
CA GLU A 427 45.22 0.09 -23.12
C GLU A 427 44.05 0.14 -22.16
N GLY A 428 44.29 0.22 -20.84
CA GLY A 428 43.25 0.28 -19.83
C GLY A 428 43.60 -0.41 -18.52
N ILE A 429 42.53 -0.80 -17.80
CA ILE A 429 42.60 -1.49 -16.51
C ILE A 429 41.92 -2.85 -16.64
N ALA A 430 42.57 -3.90 -16.18
CA ALA A 430 42.02 -5.24 -16.17
C ALA A 430 42.23 -5.98 -14.83
N GLY A 431 41.24 -6.78 -14.39
CA GLY A 431 41.30 -7.55 -13.16
C GLY A 431 41.01 -9.03 -13.35
N THR A 432 41.72 -9.89 -12.58
CA THR A 432 41.56 -11.35 -12.57
C THR A 432 41.67 -11.92 -11.16
N ASP A 433 41.04 -13.06 -10.92
CA ASP A 433 41.22 -13.91 -9.73
C ASP A 433 41.91 -15.24 -10.05
N LYS A 434 42.55 -15.34 -11.23
CA LYS A 434 43.21 -16.55 -11.75
C LYS A 434 44.70 -16.39 -11.97
N GLY A 435 45.33 -15.42 -11.29
CA GLY A 435 46.74 -15.10 -11.44
C GLY A 435 47.07 -14.29 -12.70
N VAL A 436 48.34 -13.81 -12.78
CA VAL A 436 48.77 -12.88 -13.81
C VAL A 436 48.63 -13.41 -15.24
N ASN A 437 48.75 -14.72 -15.43
CA ASN A 437 48.61 -15.41 -16.72
C ASN A 437 47.17 -15.97 -16.92
N GLY A 438 46.25 -15.76 -15.98
CA GLY A 438 44.89 -16.22 -16.04
C GLY A 438 44.01 -15.36 -16.91
N LYS A 439 42.75 -15.81 -17.11
CA LYS A 439 41.75 -15.03 -17.83
C LYS A 439 41.30 -13.82 -17.00
N TYR A 440 41.37 -12.64 -17.58
CA TYR A 440 40.87 -11.42 -16.97
C TYR A 440 39.35 -11.31 -17.16
N ASN A 441 38.63 -11.17 -16.07
CA ASN A 441 37.14 -11.16 -16.06
C ASN A 441 36.56 -9.76 -16.02
N VAL A 442 37.37 -8.75 -15.70
CA VAL A 442 37.00 -7.34 -15.69
C VAL A 442 38.01 -6.57 -16.51
N ALA A 443 37.56 -5.75 -17.44
CA ALA A 443 38.43 -4.85 -18.20
C ALA A 443 37.68 -3.55 -18.51
N ILE A 444 38.38 -2.43 -18.40
CA ILE A 444 37.97 -1.09 -18.85
C ILE A 444 39.07 -0.61 -19.79
N THR A 445 38.73 -0.45 -21.06
CA THR A 445 39.72 -0.05 -22.08
C THR A 445 39.70 1.45 -22.32
N THR A 446 40.78 1.99 -22.86
CA THR A 446 40.91 3.44 -23.14
C THR A 446 39.99 3.92 -24.25
N ASP A 447 39.47 3.03 -25.10
CA ASP A 447 38.45 3.31 -26.10
C ASP A 447 37.00 3.30 -25.50
N GLY A 448 36.89 3.13 -24.17
CA GLY A 448 35.61 3.23 -23.46
C GLY A 448 34.81 1.93 -23.36
N GLN A 449 35.38 0.78 -23.74
CA GLN A 449 34.71 -0.50 -23.53
C GLN A 449 34.83 -0.98 -22.08
N ILE A 450 33.72 -1.49 -21.52
CA ILE A 450 33.70 -2.11 -20.21
C ILE A 450 33.27 -3.57 -20.39
N ASN A 451 34.16 -4.51 -20.05
CA ASN A 451 33.84 -5.93 -20.03
C ASN A 451 33.94 -6.42 -18.59
N ALA A 452 32.78 -6.81 -18.04
CA ALA A 452 32.68 -7.30 -16.68
C ALA A 452 31.57 -8.34 -16.57
N THR A 453 31.75 -9.31 -15.67
CA THR A 453 30.69 -10.28 -15.35
C THR A 453 29.54 -9.66 -14.55
N ARG A 454 29.83 -8.57 -13.84
CA ARG A 454 28.86 -7.82 -13.05
C ARG A 454 29.25 -6.34 -12.98
N ILE A 455 28.30 -5.46 -13.31
CA ILE A 455 28.49 -4.01 -13.17
C ILE A 455 27.32 -3.48 -12.33
N THR A 456 27.62 -2.75 -11.27
CA THR A 456 26.66 -2.12 -10.39
C THR A 456 26.78 -0.60 -10.53
N PHE A 457 25.69 0.06 -10.92
CA PHE A 457 25.60 1.51 -11.03
C PHE A 457 24.61 2.06 -10.01
N GLY A 458 24.85 3.25 -9.46
CA GLY A 458 23.86 4.04 -8.77
C GLY A 458 22.95 4.75 -9.77
N GLU A 459 23.53 5.32 -10.81
CA GLU A 459 22.84 6.01 -11.90
C GLU A 459 23.60 5.77 -13.19
N MET A 460 22.91 5.56 -14.30
CA MET A 460 23.51 5.39 -15.62
C MET A 460 22.78 6.29 -16.63
N ASP A 461 23.51 7.23 -17.23
CA ASP A 461 23.04 8.04 -18.35
C ASP A 461 23.57 7.42 -19.65
N GLY A 462 22.68 7.06 -20.55
CA GLY A 462 23.04 6.40 -21.79
C GLY A 462 22.01 6.61 -22.90
N ASN A 463 22.48 7.01 -24.08
CA ASN A 463 21.61 7.24 -25.26
C ASN A 463 21.11 5.94 -25.89
N LEU A 464 21.82 4.82 -25.69
CA LEU A 464 21.45 3.53 -26.27
C LEU A 464 21.96 2.38 -25.41
N ILE A 465 21.06 1.52 -24.95
CA ILE A 465 21.38 0.28 -24.26
C ILE A 465 20.97 -0.89 -25.17
N LYS A 466 21.96 -1.69 -25.65
CA LYS A 466 21.72 -2.94 -26.37
C LYS A 466 21.95 -4.11 -25.43
N ALA A 467 20.90 -4.81 -25.06
CA ALA A 467 20.98 -5.98 -24.18
C ALA A 467 20.24 -7.17 -24.80
N LYS A 468 20.75 -8.38 -24.56
CA LYS A 468 20.04 -9.61 -24.91
C LYS A 468 18.78 -9.78 -24.06
N THR A 469 18.87 -9.38 -22.81
CA THR A 469 17.75 -9.33 -21.85
C THR A 469 17.97 -8.11 -20.96
N LEU A 470 16.94 -7.26 -20.84
CA LEU A 470 16.93 -6.10 -19.98
C LEU A 470 15.76 -6.24 -19.00
N GLN A 471 16.06 -6.29 -17.71
CA GLN A 471 15.04 -6.23 -16.63
C GLN A 471 15.07 -4.82 -16.04
N ILE A 472 13.92 -4.16 -16.05
CA ILE A 472 13.76 -2.81 -15.53
C ILE A 472 12.75 -2.87 -14.40
N GLY A 473 13.15 -2.45 -13.19
CA GLY A 473 12.31 -2.51 -11.99
C GLY A 473 11.22 -1.44 -11.94
N SER A 474 11.52 -0.24 -12.44
CA SER A 474 10.54 0.88 -12.53
C SER A 474 11.05 1.96 -13.47
N PHE A 475 10.10 2.72 -14.05
CA PHE A 475 10.36 3.96 -14.78
C PHE A 475 9.75 5.13 -14.02
N ASP A 476 10.30 6.35 -14.19
CA ASP A 476 9.53 7.54 -13.88
C ASP A 476 8.47 7.79 -14.96
N GLU A 477 7.46 8.59 -14.65
CA GLU A 477 6.30 8.84 -15.53
C GLU A 477 6.70 9.44 -16.90
N ALA A 478 7.72 10.30 -16.93
CA ALA A 478 8.23 10.90 -18.14
C ALA A 478 8.93 9.88 -19.04
N THR A 479 9.73 8.99 -18.47
CA THR A 479 10.43 7.91 -19.17
C THR A 479 9.44 6.86 -19.69
N GLU A 480 8.42 6.50 -18.91
CA GLU A 480 7.37 5.56 -19.31
C GLU A 480 6.58 6.09 -20.51
N ASN A 481 6.19 7.37 -20.49
CA ASN A 481 5.50 8.02 -21.60
C ASN A 481 6.36 8.07 -22.88
N THR A 482 7.66 8.33 -22.75
CA THR A 482 8.60 8.36 -23.88
C THR A 482 8.77 6.97 -24.50
N ILE A 483 8.92 5.92 -23.70
CA ILE A 483 9.03 4.54 -24.18
C ILE A 483 7.74 4.11 -24.86
N THR A 484 6.60 4.42 -24.28
CA THR A 484 5.28 4.05 -24.82
C THR A 484 5.03 4.74 -26.16
N SER A 485 5.36 6.02 -26.30
CA SER A 485 5.23 6.73 -27.58
C SER A 485 6.16 6.17 -28.66
N SER A 486 7.42 5.92 -28.33
CA SER A 486 8.40 5.37 -29.28
C SER A 486 8.05 3.94 -29.72
N LEU A 487 7.52 3.11 -28.83
CA LEU A 487 7.02 1.77 -29.18
C LEU A 487 5.77 1.86 -30.08
N SER A 488 4.87 2.81 -29.82
CA SER A 488 3.69 3.05 -30.64
C SER A 488 4.05 3.48 -32.06
N GLU A 489 5.02 4.38 -32.22
CA GLU A 489 5.54 4.80 -33.54
C GLU A 489 6.19 3.63 -34.29
N ALA A 490 7.05 2.85 -33.65
CA ALA A 490 7.70 1.68 -34.24
C ALA A 490 6.70 0.61 -34.67
N VAL A 491 5.64 0.35 -33.91
CA VAL A 491 4.56 -0.57 -34.28
C VAL A 491 3.77 -0.02 -35.47
N THR A 492 3.50 1.27 -35.53
CA THR A 492 2.80 1.91 -36.64
C THR A 492 3.61 1.83 -37.94
N GLU A 493 4.92 2.11 -37.89
CA GLU A 493 5.82 1.96 -39.04
C GLU A 493 5.87 0.50 -39.53
N TRP A 494 5.91 -0.47 -38.61
CA TRP A 494 5.91 -1.89 -38.97
C TRP A 494 4.61 -2.31 -39.65
N TYR A 495 3.44 -1.85 -39.19
CA TYR A 495 2.14 -2.11 -39.81
C TYR A 495 2.03 -1.49 -41.23
N VAL A 496 2.53 -0.29 -41.41
CA VAL A 496 2.53 0.37 -42.72
C VAL A 496 3.46 -0.34 -43.72
N SER A 497 4.61 -0.87 -43.26
CA SER A 497 5.59 -1.57 -44.09
C SER A 497 5.19 -2.99 -44.49
N THR A 498 4.27 -3.61 -43.71
CA THR A 498 3.82 -5.00 -43.95
C THR A 498 2.45 -5.12 -44.61
N SER A 499 1.74 -4.01 -44.85
CA SER A 499 0.51 -4.03 -45.64
C SER A 499 0.81 -4.36 -47.10
N PRO A 500 0.22 -5.44 -47.69
CA PRO A 500 0.44 -5.73 -49.10
C PRO A 500 -0.18 -4.61 -49.94
N THR A 501 0.63 -3.99 -50.79
CA THR A 501 0.12 -3.18 -51.89
C THR A 501 -0.66 -4.11 -52.79
N GLU A 502 -1.98 -4.04 -52.77
CA GLU A 502 -2.79 -4.68 -53.81
C GLU A 502 -2.46 -4.07 -55.20
N PRO A 503 -2.48 -4.91 -56.25
CA PRO A 503 -2.06 -4.54 -57.59
C PRO A 503 -3.03 -3.59 -58.33
#